data_2b01c45d3af149b682dee49ec1deb116
#
_entry.id   2b01c45d3af149b682dee49ec1deb116
#
_cell.length_a   1.000
_cell.length_b   1.000
_cell.length_c   1.000
_cell.angle_alpha   90.00
_cell.angle_beta   90.00
_cell.angle_gamma   90.00
#
_symmetry.space_group_name_H-M   'P 1'
#
loop_
_entity.id
_entity.type
_entity.pdbx_description
1 polymer ?
#
loop_
_entity_poly.entity_id
_entity_poly.type
_entity_poly.pdbx_seq_one_letter_code
_entity_poly.pdbx_strand_id
1 'polypeptide(L)'
;MASSVDLIVSAQAAASSPLLEPPASDLAFRPEAFFVGRTEGAGVVHDTFGRLVRRCRIATRGALLENRATIQLEEEFTYDDGEVDVWRWLMSPGRNGRYAVAEARAGAGIAGELRAGDYQLAFRRPVGRATGWLAPRFSTRFTLLSPDLALKRAEVSLYGAPLGRWLAVHRRIEA
;
A
#
# COMPACT_ATOMS: atom_id res chain seq x y z
N MET A 1 61.79 -23.48 -19.13
CA MET A 1 61.66 -22.86 -17.78
C MET A 1 60.39 -22.04 -17.82
N ALA A 2 59.34 -22.64 -17.32
CA ALA A 2 58.01 -22.03 -17.29
C ALA A 2 57.81 -21.46 -15.89
N SER A 3 57.54 -20.15 -15.82
CA SER A 3 57.22 -19.46 -14.58
C SER A 3 55.70 -19.49 -14.40
N SER A 4 55.28 -20.22 -13.39
CA SER A 4 53.86 -20.24 -12.97
C SER A 4 53.51 -18.90 -12.33
N VAL A 5 52.57 -18.21 -12.91
CA VAL A 5 51.95 -17.03 -12.32
C VAL A 5 50.77 -17.53 -11.50
N ASP A 6 50.94 -17.57 -10.20
CA ASP A 6 49.86 -17.82 -9.24
C ASP A 6 48.86 -16.65 -9.28
N LEU A 7 47.71 -16.90 -9.87
CA LEU A 7 46.57 -15.99 -9.83
C LEU A 7 45.88 -16.16 -8.48
N ILE A 8 46.27 -15.34 -7.49
CA ILE A 8 45.55 -15.23 -6.24
C ILE A 8 44.23 -14.48 -6.53
N VAL A 9 43.17 -15.23 -6.73
CA VAL A 9 41.82 -14.70 -6.74
C VAL A 9 41.47 -14.40 -5.29
N SER A 10 41.68 -13.15 -4.89
CA SER A 10 41.08 -12.62 -3.66
C SER A 10 39.57 -12.66 -3.80
N ALA A 11 38.95 -13.67 -3.22
CA ALA A 11 37.51 -13.68 -2.99
C ALA A 11 37.20 -12.56 -1.98
N GLN A 12 36.86 -11.37 -2.50
CA GLN A 12 36.22 -10.36 -1.70
C GLN A 12 34.92 -10.96 -1.18
N ALA A 13 34.84 -11.16 0.12
CA ALA A 13 33.61 -11.51 0.80
C ALA A 13 32.58 -10.43 0.43
N ALA A 14 31.66 -10.78 -0.44
CA ALA A 14 30.47 -9.98 -0.66
C ALA A 14 29.81 -9.84 0.72
N ALA A 15 29.80 -8.61 1.24
CA ALA A 15 29.02 -8.29 2.42
C ALA A 15 27.59 -8.75 2.12
N SER A 16 27.18 -9.82 2.79
CA SER A 16 25.82 -10.32 2.74
C SER A 16 24.95 -9.15 3.16
N SER A 17 24.27 -8.51 2.21
CA SER A 17 23.13 -7.63 2.54
C SER A 17 22.27 -8.46 3.49
N PRO A 18 21.85 -7.92 4.64
CA PRO A 18 20.95 -8.67 5.48
C PRO A 18 19.74 -9.00 4.63
N LEU A 19 19.62 -10.26 4.24
CA LEU A 19 18.41 -10.79 3.65
C LEU A 19 17.33 -10.39 4.65
N LEU A 20 16.34 -9.65 4.19
CA LEU A 20 15.15 -9.33 4.98
C LEU A 20 14.74 -10.65 5.65
N GLU A 21 14.87 -10.72 6.97
CA GLU A 21 14.37 -11.87 7.71
C GLU A 21 12.92 -12.08 7.29
N PRO A 22 12.50 -13.32 7.02
CA PRO A 22 11.11 -13.58 6.68
C PRO A 22 10.26 -12.98 7.79
N PRO A 23 9.20 -12.22 7.46
CA PRO A 23 8.38 -11.56 8.46
C PRO A 23 7.94 -12.57 9.49
N ALA A 24 8.13 -12.26 10.76
CA ALA A 24 7.65 -13.10 11.85
C ALA A 24 6.18 -13.44 11.58
N SER A 25 5.81 -14.70 11.73
CA SER A 25 4.45 -15.20 11.45
C SER A 25 3.33 -14.48 12.24
N ASP A 26 3.71 -13.64 13.20
CA ASP A 26 2.81 -12.90 14.09
C ASP A 26 2.54 -11.44 13.66
N LEU A 27 3.12 -10.98 12.54
CA LEU A 27 2.83 -9.65 12.02
C LEU A 27 1.43 -9.59 11.44
N ALA A 28 0.52 -8.90 12.14
CA ALA A 28 -0.82 -8.62 11.65
C ALA A 28 -0.98 -7.13 11.38
N PHE A 29 -1.41 -6.78 10.17
CA PHE A 29 -1.71 -5.41 9.81
C PHE A 29 -2.93 -4.93 10.62
N ARG A 30 -2.79 -3.80 11.29
CA ARG A 30 -3.90 -3.11 11.96
C ARG A 30 -3.90 -1.66 11.52
N PRO A 31 -4.98 -1.18 10.86
CA PRO A 31 -5.06 0.20 10.38
C PRO A 31 -4.74 1.23 11.45
N GLU A 32 -5.24 1.06 12.67
CA GLU A 32 -5.00 1.96 13.80
C GLU A 32 -3.55 1.98 14.28
N ALA A 33 -2.86 0.86 14.20
CA ALA A 33 -1.46 0.77 14.58
C ALA A 33 -0.53 1.30 13.49
N PHE A 34 -0.91 1.14 12.23
CA PHE A 34 -0.05 1.50 11.10
C PHE A 34 -0.28 2.92 10.61
N PHE A 35 -1.53 3.35 10.43
CA PHE A 35 -1.84 4.63 9.80
C PHE A 35 -1.99 5.81 10.74
N VAL A 36 -2.07 5.61 12.06
CA VAL A 36 -2.07 6.75 13.00
C VAL A 36 -0.66 7.36 13.05
N GLY A 37 -0.58 8.66 12.73
CA GLY A 37 0.67 9.39 12.52
C GLY A 37 0.90 9.67 11.03
N ARG A 38 2.13 9.56 10.59
CA ARG A 38 2.54 9.84 9.20
C ARG A 38 3.14 8.60 8.56
N THR A 39 2.80 8.39 7.29
CA THR A 39 3.52 7.43 6.44
C THR A 39 3.88 8.08 5.11
N GLU A 40 4.97 7.63 4.52
CA GLU A 40 5.37 7.95 3.17
C GLU A 40 5.46 6.69 2.34
N GLY A 41 5.33 6.83 1.05
CA GLY A 41 5.37 5.67 0.18
C GLY A 41 5.63 6.01 -1.28
N ALA A 42 5.79 4.96 -2.04
CA ALA A 42 5.86 5.04 -3.49
C ALA A 42 5.12 3.85 -4.10
N GLY A 43 4.55 4.06 -5.26
CA GLY A 43 3.78 3.04 -5.95
C GLY A 43 3.91 3.10 -7.46
N VAL A 44 3.49 2.00 -8.08
CA VAL A 44 3.44 1.81 -9.52
C VAL A 44 2.10 1.23 -9.93
N VAL A 45 1.58 1.71 -11.05
CA VAL A 45 0.38 1.19 -11.68
C VAL A 45 0.78 0.47 -12.97
N HIS A 46 0.31 -0.75 -13.13
CA HIS A 46 0.51 -1.54 -14.34
C HIS A 46 -0.85 -1.80 -15.01
N ASP A 47 -0.86 -1.85 -16.33
CA ASP A 47 -2.01 -2.33 -17.09
C ASP A 47 -2.18 -3.86 -16.98
N THR A 48 -3.19 -4.40 -17.65
CA THR A 48 -3.47 -5.84 -17.68
C THR A 48 -2.40 -6.69 -18.36
N PHE A 49 -1.53 -6.05 -19.16
CA PHE A 49 -0.41 -6.70 -19.84
C PHE A 49 0.90 -6.60 -19.03
N GLY A 50 0.84 -6.00 -17.83
CA GLY A 50 2.02 -5.82 -16.98
C GLY A 50 2.89 -4.63 -17.36
N ARG A 51 2.46 -3.77 -18.30
CA ARG A 51 3.22 -2.58 -18.67
C ARG A 51 3.02 -1.51 -17.60
N LEU A 52 4.10 -0.82 -17.26
CA LEU A 52 4.06 0.31 -16.34
C LEU A 52 3.31 1.48 -16.98
N VAL A 53 2.25 1.92 -16.32
CA VAL A 53 1.39 3.04 -16.75
C VAL A 53 1.74 4.34 -16.03
N ARG A 54 1.90 4.27 -14.69
CA ARG A 54 2.16 5.45 -13.84
C ARG A 54 2.99 5.07 -12.62
N ARG A 55 3.71 6.06 -12.11
CA ARG A 55 4.34 6.03 -10.78
C ARG A 55 3.68 7.07 -9.90
N CYS A 56 3.72 6.85 -8.59
CA CYS A 56 3.26 7.86 -7.64
C CYS A 56 4.14 7.88 -6.39
N ARG A 57 4.22 9.07 -5.78
CA ARG A 57 4.60 9.24 -4.38
C ARG A 57 3.33 9.30 -3.55
N ILE A 58 3.42 8.84 -2.31
CA ILE A 58 2.28 8.75 -1.41
C ILE A 58 2.70 9.42 -0.10
N ALA A 59 1.91 10.37 0.35
CA ALA A 59 2.01 10.95 1.69
C ALA A 59 0.70 10.68 2.43
N THR A 60 0.80 10.15 3.64
CA THR A 60 -0.38 9.79 4.41
C THR A 60 -0.34 10.42 5.79
N ARG A 61 -1.47 10.92 6.25
CA ARG A 61 -1.66 11.45 7.60
C ARG A 61 -2.92 10.85 8.21
N GLY A 62 -2.76 10.21 9.36
CA GLY A 62 -3.85 9.60 10.09
C GLY A 62 -3.92 10.06 11.53
N ALA A 63 -5.15 10.24 12.01
CA ALA A 63 -5.42 10.59 13.40
C ALA A 63 -6.62 9.80 13.92
N LEU A 64 -6.62 9.50 15.22
CA LEU A 64 -7.80 9.00 15.89
C LEU A 64 -8.77 10.16 16.16
N LEU A 65 -10.04 9.95 15.88
CA LEU A 65 -11.09 10.89 16.26
C LEU A 65 -11.31 10.85 17.78
N GLU A 66 -12.13 11.77 18.30
CA GLU A 66 -12.43 11.93 19.75
C GLU A 66 -12.93 10.64 20.40
N ASN A 67 -13.64 9.79 19.67
CA ASN A 67 -14.06 8.47 20.16
C ASN A 67 -12.90 7.47 20.34
N ARG A 68 -11.65 7.88 19.99
CA ARG A 68 -10.40 7.10 20.07
C ARG A 68 -10.45 5.72 19.39
N ALA A 69 -11.43 5.50 18.55
CA ALA A 69 -11.61 4.24 17.83
C ALA A 69 -11.60 4.45 16.31
N THR A 70 -12.24 5.52 15.82
CA THR A 70 -12.29 5.82 14.39
C THR A 70 -11.02 6.54 13.94
N ILE A 71 -10.41 6.04 12.87
CA ILE A 71 -9.27 6.67 12.21
C ILE A 71 -9.82 7.58 11.12
N GLN A 72 -9.38 8.83 11.12
CA GLN A 72 -9.46 9.71 9.97
C GLN A 72 -8.11 9.66 9.26
N LEU A 73 -8.11 9.33 7.97
CA LEU A 73 -6.91 9.15 7.16
C LEU A 73 -7.00 9.97 5.89
N GLU A 74 -5.94 10.71 5.59
CA GLU A 74 -5.76 11.40 4.31
C GLU A 74 -4.53 10.82 3.60
N GLU A 75 -4.72 10.32 2.37
CA GLU A 75 -3.66 9.85 1.49
C GLU A 75 -3.58 10.79 0.29
N GLU A 76 -2.43 11.43 0.09
CA GLU A 76 -2.12 12.23 -1.08
C GLU A 76 -1.23 11.42 -2.03
N PHE A 77 -1.65 11.31 -3.28
CA PHE A 77 -0.93 10.66 -4.36
C PHE A 77 -0.46 11.70 -5.36
N THR A 78 0.85 11.87 -5.49
CA THR A 78 1.47 12.73 -6.53
C THR A 78 2.01 11.82 -7.62
N TYR A 79 1.44 11.89 -8.80
CA TYR A 79 1.83 11.07 -9.95
C TYR A 79 2.96 11.69 -10.75
N ASP A 80 3.64 10.87 -11.57
CA ASP A 80 4.77 11.27 -12.42
C ASP A 80 4.39 12.21 -13.57
N ASP A 81 3.10 12.32 -13.90
CA ASP A 81 2.55 13.32 -14.84
C ASP A 81 2.12 14.64 -14.16
N GLY A 82 2.37 14.79 -12.86
CA GLY A 82 2.03 15.96 -12.06
C GLY A 82 0.59 15.99 -11.55
N GLU A 83 -0.24 15.01 -11.88
CA GLU A 83 -1.58 14.91 -11.27
C GLU A 83 -1.46 14.60 -9.77
N VAL A 84 -2.34 15.22 -8.99
CA VAL A 84 -2.48 14.96 -7.55
C VAL A 84 -3.90 14.47 -7.28
N ASP A 85 -4.03 13.35 -6.59
CA ASP A 85 -5.30 12.83 -6.08
C ASP A 85 -5.24 12.67 -4.56
N VAL A 86 -6.29 13.08 -3.87
CA VAL A 86 -6.40 12.99 -2.41
C VAL A 86 -7.55 12.09 -2.03
N TRP A 87 -7.26 11.09 -1.21
CA TRP A 87 -8.22 10.14 -0.69
C TRP A 87 -8.41 10.37 0.79
N ARG A 88 -9.66 10.50 1.23
CA ARG A 88 -10.01 10.73 2.63
C ARG A 88 -10.89 9.63 3.15
N TRP A 89 -10.40 8.96 4.18
CA TRP A 89 -11.01 7.78 4.75
C TRP A 89 -11.47 8.02 6.18
N LEU A 90 -12.57 7.37 6.55
CA LEU A 90 -12.94 7.11 7.92
C LEU A 90 -12.99 5.59 8.10
N MET A 91 -12.26 5.07 9.06
CA MET A 91 -12.17 3.63 9.34
C MET A 91 -12.50 3.39 10.81
N SER A 92 -13.62 2.72 11.07
CA SER A 92 -14.06 2.38 12.42
C SER A 92 -13.94 0.89 12.66
N PRO A 93 -13.13 0.45 13.63
CA PRO A 93 -13.02 -0.96 13.97
C PRO A 93 -14.35 -1.50 14.51
N GLY A 94 -14.70 -2.69 14.09
CA GLY A 94 -15.86 -3.45 14.52
C GLY A 94 -15.45 -4.76 15.20
N ARG A 95 -16.41 -5.66 15.34
CA ARG A 95 -16.16 -6.99 15.92
C ARG A 95 -15.47 -7.91 14.91
N ASN A 96 -14.71 -8.88 15.41
CA ASN A 96 -14.10 -9.96 14.63
C ASN A 96 -13.21 -9.48 13.47
N GLY A 97 -12.43 -8.41 13.70
CA GLY A 97 -11.51 -7.88 12.69
C GLY A 97 -12.19 -7.18 11.50
N ARG A 98 -13.47 -6.86 11.59
CA ARG A 98 -14.19 -6.08 10.57
C ARG A 98 -14.02 -4.60 10.83
N TYR A 99 -14.09 -3.79 9.77
CA TYR A 99 -14.05 -2.34 9.81
C TYR A 99 -15.20 -1.78 8.98
N ALA A 100 -15.91 -0.81 9.53
CA ALA A 100 -16.80 0.05 8.76
C ALA A 100 -15.94 1.16 8.16
N VAL A 101 -15.97 1.31 6.84
CA VAL A 101 -15.13 2.24 6.11
C VAL A 101 -15.98 3.17 5.26
N ALA A 102 -15.59 4.44 5.23
CA ALA A 102 -16.11 5.42 4.29
C ALA A 102 -14.94 6.14 3.61
N GLU A 103 -15.11 6.52 2.36
CA GLU A 103 -14.18 7.35 1.60
C GLU A 103 -14.95 8.48 0.93
N ALA A 104 -14.37 9.69 0.90
CA ALA A 104 -15.06 10.92 0.52
C ALA A 104 -15.74 10.88 -0.87
N ARG A 105 -15.16 10.17 -1.85
CA ARG A 105 -15.71 10.03 -3.21
C ARG A 105 -16.37 8.68 -3.47
N ALA A 106 -16.01 7.66 -2.71
CA ALA A 106 -16.60 6.32 -2.81
C ALA A 106 -17.89 6.19 -1.98
N GLY A 107 -18.07 7.06 -0.99
CA GLY A 107 -19.19 7.01 -0.05
C GLY A 107 -18.96 6.10 1.15
N ALA A 108 -20.03 5.82 1.88
CA ALA A 108 -20.04 4.93 3.04
C ALA A 108 -20.39 3.49 2.63
N GLY A 109 -20.33 2.58 3.60
CA GLY A 109 -20.73 1.18 3.43
C GLY A 109 -19.63 0.28 2.84
N ILE A 110 -18.40 0.75 2.80
CA ILE A 110 -17.25 -0.08 2.46
C ILE A 110 -16.94 -0.98 3.66
N ALA A 111 -16.76 -2.27 3.42
CA ALA A 111 -16.34 -3.21 4.43
C ALA A 111 -14.84 -3.47 4.32
N GLY A 112 -14.13 -3.24 5.41
CA GLY A 112 -12.77 -3.69 5.60
C GLY A 112 -12.73 -4.92 6.50
N GLU A 113 -11.76 -5.80 6.34
CA GLU A 113 -11.56 -6.96 7.21
C GLU A 113 -10.09 -7.32 7.39
N LEU A 114 -9.78 -7.83 8.58
CA LEU A 114 -8.51 -8.49 8.84
C LEU A 114 -8.65 -9.97 8.47
N ARG A 115 -7.78 -10.46 7.60
CA ARG A 115 -7.79 -11.84 7.15
C ARG A 115 -6.37 -12.38 7.00
N ALA A 116 -6.06 -13.43 7.72
CA ALA A 116 -4.72 -14.04 7.69
C ALA A 116 -3.56 -13.05 7.88
N GLY A 117 -3.71 -12.09 8.82
CA GLY A 117 -2.70 -11.07 9.09
C GLY A 117 -2.74 -9.85 8.17
N ASP A 118 -3.48 -9.89 7.07
CA ASP A 118 -3.64 -8.77 6.13
C ASP A 118 -4.89 -7.94 6.44
N TYR A 119 -4.87 -6.66 6.06
CA TYR A 119 -6.08 -5.84 5.97
C TYR A 119 -6.57 -5.75 4.53
N GLN A 120 -7.83 -6.09 4.32
CA GLN A 120 -8.43 -6.15 2.99
C GLN A 120 -9.68 -5.28 2.93
N LEU A 121 -9.87 -4.58 1.81
CA LEU A 121 -11.09 -3.84 1.52
C LEU A 121 -11.34 -3.78 0.02
N ALA A 122 -12.62 -3.70 -0.35
CA ALA A 122 -13.01 -3.52 -1.74
C ALA A 122 -14.05 -2.41 -1.85
N PHE A 123 -13.85 -1.51 -2.80
CA PHE A 123 -14.70 -0.33 -3.00
C PHE A 123 -14.71 0.11 -4.46
N ARG A 124 -15.65 0.99 -4.82
CA ARG A 124 -15.68 1.69 -6.11
C ARG A 124 -15.43 3.16 -5.85
N ARG A 125 -14.58 3.78 -6.65
CA ARG A 125 -14.26 5.20 -6.52
C ARG A 125 -14.01 5.82 -7.90
N PRO A 126 -14.63 6.97 -8.22
CA PRO A 126 -14.25 7.74 -9.38
C PRO A 126 -12.79 8.16 -9.32
N VAL A 127 -12.03 7.97 -10.40
CA VAL A 127 -10.63 8.33 -10.51
C VAL A 127 -10.42 9.35 -11.62
N GLY A 128 -9.48 10.29 -11.40
CA GLY A 128 -9.15 11.34 -12.35
C GLY A 128 -10.24 12.37 -12.56
N ARG A 129 -9.91 13.44 -13.27
CA ARG A 129 -10.85 14.50 -13.65
C ARG A 129 -11.66 14.14 -14.90
N ALA A 130 -11.05 13.41 -15.84
CA ALA A 130 -11.62 13.09 -17.12
C ALA A 130 -12.66 11.94 -17.11
N THR A 131 -12.63 11.10 -16.05
CA THR A 131 -13.47 9.90 -15.94
C THR A 131 -14.56 10.03 -14.87
N GLY A 132 -15.02 11.25 -14.58
CA GLY A 132 -15.87 11.55 -13.42
C GLY A 132 -17.14 10.70 -13.23
N TRP A 133 -17.57 9.96 -14.25
CA TRP A 133 -18.70 9.02 -14.19
C TRP A 133 -18.27 7.54 -14.08
N LEU A 134 -17.00 7.22 -14.36
CA LEU A 134 -16.48 5.87 -14.24
C LEU A 134 -15.90 5.65 -12.84
N ALA A 135 -16.44 4.67 -12.14
CA ALA A 135 -15.99 4.28 -10.81
C ALA A 135 -15.46 2.85 -10.84
N PRO A 136 -14.18 2.64 -11.19
CA PRO A 136 -13.57 1.34 -11.11
C PRO A 136 -13.65 0.77 -9.69
N ARG A 137 -13.67 -0.55 -9.60
CA ARG A 137 -13.57 -1.30 -8.35
C ARG A 137 -12.10 -1.52 -8.02
N PHE A 138 -11.75 -1.20 -6.81
CA PHE A 138 -10.47 -1.51 -6.19
C PHE A 138 -10.65 -2.66 -5.21
N SER A 139 -9.87 -3.73 -5.36
CA SER A 139 -9.74 -4.80 -4.38
C SER A 139 -8.35 -4.70 -3.78
N THR A 140 -8.27 -4.16 -2.58
CA THR A 140 -7.03 -3.73 -1.95
C THR A 140 -6.67 -4.64 -0.78
N ARG A 141 -5.38 -4.94 -0.66
CA ARG A 141 -4.78 -5.68 0.45
C ARG A 141 -3.55 -4.94 0.96
N PHE A 142 -3.44 -4.83 2.28
CA PHE A 142 -2.26 -4.35 2.97
C PHE A 142 -1.64 -5.50 3.76
N THR A 143 -0.37 -5.75 3.54
CA THR A 143 0.44 -6.78 4.21
C THR A 143 1.60 -6.09 4.92
N LEU A 144 1.83 -6.35 6.21
CA LEU A 144 3.04 -5.88 6.89
C LEU A 144 4.25 -6.70 6.40
N LEU A 145 5.31 -5.98 6.04
CA LEU A 145 6.64 -6.55 5.77
C LEU A 145 7.55 -6.41 7.00
N SER A 146 7.34 -5.34 7.78
CA SER A 146 7.93 -5.10 9.10
C SER A 146 6.96 -4.22 9.90
N PRO A 147 7.17 -3.95 11.20
CA PRO A 147 6.28 -3.10 11.98
C PRO A 147 6.07 -1.69 11.42
N ASP A 148 7.03 -1.18 10.63
CA ASP A 148 7.04 0.15 10.04
C ASP A 148 6.85 0.15 8.51
N LEU A 149 6.82 -1.02 7.86
CA LEU A 149 6.73 -1.14 6.41
C LEU A 149 5.56 -2.02 5.98
N ALA A 150 4.72 -1.52 5.11
CA ALA A 150 3.59 -2.25 4.53
C ALA A 150 3.61 -2.25 3.01
N LEU A 151 3.20 -3.37 2.43
CA LEU A 151 2.91 -3.51 1.01
C LEU A 151 1.41 -3.34 0.78
N LYS A 152 1.04 -2.39 -0.06
CA LYS A 152 -0.31 -2.23 -0.62
C LYS A 152 -0.35 -2.88 -2.00
N ARG A 153 -1.29 -3.80 -2.19
CA ARG A 153 -1.60 -4.36 -3.50
C ARG A 153 -3.07 -4.10 -3.79
N ALA A 154 -3.37 -3.53 -4.95
CA ALA A 154 -4.74 -3.35 -5.38
C ALA A 154 -4.93 -3.89 -6.81
N GLU A 155 -6.01 -4.65 -7.01
CA GLU A 155 -6.50 -5.00 -8.34
C GLU A 155 -7.61 -4.02 -8.71
N VAL A 156 -7.54 -3.52 -9.94
CA VAL A 156 -8.47 -2.52 -10.45
C VAL A 156 -9.27 -3.14 -11.58
N SER A 157 -10.59 -3.04 -11.50
CA SER A 157 -11.50 -3.59 -12.50
C SER A 157 -12.67 -2.63 -12.77
N LEU A 158 -13.24 -2.70 -13.98
CA LEU A 158 -14.44 -1.95 -14.36
C LEU A 158 -15.45 -2.92 -14.99
N TYR A 159 -16.65 -2.97 -14.44
CA TYR A 159 -17.71 -3.91 -14.85
C TYR A 159 -17.25 -5.38 -14.92
N GLY A 160 -16.33 -5.78 -14.03
CA GLY A 160 -15.76 -7.12 -14.00
C GLY A 160 -14.54 -7.33 -14.89
N ALA A 161 -14.30 -6.46 -15.86
CA ALA A 161 -13.10 -6.52 -16.69
C ALA A 161 -11.88 -5.96 -15.91
N PRO A 162 -10.73 -6.66 -15.90
CA PRO A 162 -9.53 -6.15 -15.27
C PRO A 162 -9.02 -4.92 -16.03
N LEU A 163 -8.61 -3.88 -15.31
CA LEU A 163 -7.96 -2.69 -15.86
C LEU A 163 -6.46 -2.68 -15.57
N GLY A 164 -6.04 -3.28 -14.46
CA GLY A 164 -4.64 -3.31 -14.07
C GLY A 164 -4.44 -3.58 -12.59
N ARG A 165 -3.21 -3.32 -12.13
CA ARG A 165 -2.78 -3.54 -10.76
C ARG A 165 -2.04 -2.32 -10.24
N TRP A 166 -2.21 -2.05 -8.96
CA TRP A 166 -1.46 -1.05 -8.25
C TRP A 166 -0.66 -1.70 -7.13
N LEU A 167 0.64 -1.47 -7.12
CA LEU A 167 1.55 -1.91 -6.06
C LEU A 167 2.17 -0.67 -5.43
N ALA A 168 2.19 -0.62 -4.11
CA ALA A 168 2.83 0.47 -3.38
C ALA A 168 3.42 -0.04 -2.07
N VAL A 169 4.48 0.59 -1.63
CA VAL A 169 5.02 0.43 -0.29
C VAL A 169 4.72 1.68 0.53
N HIS A 170 4.41 1.48 1.80
CA HIS A 170 4.19 2.55 2.78
C HIS A 170 5.15 2.32 3.94
N ARG A 171 5.85 3.35 4.35
CA ARG A 171 6.72 3.34 5.52
C ARG A 171 6.20 4.35 6.54
N ARG A 172 6.11 3.93 7.80
CA ARG A 172 5.86 4.85 8.91
C ARG A 172 7.06 5.78 9.09
N ILE A 173 6.78 7.05 9.32
CA ILE A 173 7.77 8.05 9.68
C ILE A 173 7.58 8.31 11.16
N GLU A 174 8.66 8.21 11.93
CA GLU A 174 8.64 8.63 13.33
C GLU A 174 8.27 10.11 13.41
N ALA A 175 7.36 10.43 14.34
CA ALA A 175 6.87 11.78 14.56
C ALA A 175 7.91 12.62 15.33
#